data_1f2b5dc30a0033ac3e4cf6cd8f024eee
#
_entry.id   1f2b5dc30a0033ac3e4cf6cd8f024eee
#
_cell.length_a   1.000
_cell.length_b   1.000
_cell.length_c   1.000
_cell.angle_alpha   90.00
_cell.angle_beta   90.00
_cell.angle_gamma   90.00
#
_symmetry.space_group_name_H-M   'P 1'
#
loop_
_entity.id
_entity.type
_entity.pdbx_description
1 polymer ?
#
loop_
_entity_poly.entity_id
_entity_poly.type
_entity_poly.pdbx_seq_one_letter_code
_entity_poly.pdbx_strand_id
1 'polypeptide(L)'
;NFVVTDVELSVDKRFVGNKGQGLATYKELIRNMATHACPDNGALQLILDKWIGALENEVVQYEGLVPGHEVFDVRVSQKIYKITSSMEERVNGFDFGKVLASYYKGHRTGDMELQKKALRWLCGEYRTRTEAKTDLGVNLIISDDNWYEFIKLFADFVVKAGYAGLYVCMDELATLYEIPSRVGREYNYNKLLSIYNDALQGKASHLGIIISVTKEAMEDPAR
;
A
#
# COMPACT_ATOMS: atom_id res chain seq x y z
N ASN A 1 -5.59 -5.30 -16.62
CA ASN A 1 -6.32 -4.49 -15.64
C ASN A 1 -5.40 -4.25 -14.44
N PHE A 2 -4.81 -3.06 -14.34
CA PHE A 2 -3.88 -2.67 -13.28
C PHE A 2 -4.57 -1.74 -12.28
N VAL A 3 -4.03 -1.68 -11.07
CA VAL A 3 -4.20 -0.53 -10.18
C VAL A 3 -3.14 0.50 -10.54
N VAL A 4 -3.52 1.74 -10.67
CA VAL A 4 -2.61 2.86 -10.97
C VAL A 4 -2.69 3.86 -9.83
N THR A 5 -1.57 4.48 -9.51
CA THR A 5 -1.52 5.58 -8.55
C THR A 5 -0.43 6.57 -8.95
N ASP A 6 -0.53 7.79 -8.47
CA ASP A 6 0.42 8.85 -8.76
C ASP A 6 0.77 9.65 -7.52
N VAL A 7 1.90 10.31 -7.59
CA VAL A 7 2.34 11.32 -6.62
C VAL A 7 3.19 12.38 -7.32
N GLU A 8 2.90 13.63 -7.04
CA GLU A 8 3.75 14.77 -7.37
C GLU A 8 4.75 14.98 -6.22
N LEU A 9 6.03 14.73 -6.51
CA LEU A 9 7.09 14.90 -5.52
C LEU A 9 7.30 16.39 -5.21
N SER A 10 7.65 16.67 -3.98
CA SER A 10 7.89 18.02 -3.48
C SER A 10 8.84 18.00 -2.29
N VAL A 11 9.19 19.16 -1.74
CA VAL A 11 9.98 19.24 -0.50
C VAL A 11 9.32 18.49 0.66
N ASP A 12 7.98 18.43 0.68
CA ASP A 12 7.21 17.77 1.74
C ASP A 12 6.77 16.34 1.38
N LYS A 13 6.88 15.93 0.12
CA LYS A 13 6.56 14.59 -0.38
C LYS A 13 7.74 14.05 -1.17
N ARG A 14 8.60 13.27 -0.52
CA ARG A 14 9.84 12.71 -1.09
C ARG A 14 10.15 11.35 -0.50
N PHE A 15 11.21 10.71 -0.92
CA PHE A 15 11.51 9.33 -0.52
C PHE A 15 12.01 9.21 0.91
N VAL A 16 12.83 10.16 1.36
CA VAL A 16 13.44 10.15 2.69
C VAL A 16 13.35 11.53 3.32
N GLY A 17 12.93 11.55 4.58
CA GLY A 17 12.88 12.76 5.40
C GLY A 17 12.80 12.40 6.88
N ASN A 18 12.80 13.40 7.74
CA ASN A 18 12.74 13.24 9.20
C ASN A 18 11.47 13.85 9.82
N LYS A 19 10.54 14.30 8.97
CA LYS A 19 9.31 14.99 9.40
C LYS A 19 8.06 14.42 8.70
N GLY A 20 8.09 13.16 8.29
CA GLY A 20 6.94 12.51 7.67
C GLY A 20 6.87 12.65 6.14
N GLN A 21 7.97 13.00 5.46
CA GLN A 21 7.97 13.21 4.01
C GLN A 21 7.75 11.90 3.22
N GLY A 22 8.40 10.81 3.61
CA GLY A 22 8.18 9.50 3.01
C GLY A 22 6.77 8.98 3.30
N LEU A 23 6.28 9.20 4.52
CA LEU A 23 4.90 8.88 4.90
C LEU A 23 3.89 9.73 4.10
N ALA A 24 4.20 11.01 3.82
CA ALA A 24 3.34 11.87 3.00
C ALA A 24 3.25 11.35 1.55
N THR A 25 4.38 10.93 0.97
CA THR A 25 4.43 10.26 -0.33
C THR A 25 3.55 9.00 -0.35
N TYR A 26 3.69 8.14 0.66
CA TYR A 26 2.85 6.95 0.79
C TYR A 26 1.36 7.28 0.88
N LYS A 27 0.97 8.22 1.73
CA LYS A 27 -0.43 8.61 1.91
C LYS A 27 -1.07 9.08 0.61
N GLU A 28 -0.32 9.86 -0.17
CA GLU A 28 -0.80 10.33 -1.46
C GLU A 28 -0.96 9.17 -2.45
N LEU A 29 0.02 8.28 -2.54
CA LEU A 29 -0.06 7.09 -3.38
C LEU A 29 -1.28 6.23 -3.03
N ILE A 30 -1.57 6.00 -1.74
CA ILE A 30 -2.74 5.20 -1.35
C ILE A 30 -4.04 5.92 -1.67
N ARG A 31 -4.12 7.23 -1.42
CA ARG A 31 -5.31 8.04 -1.71
C ARG A 31 -5.60 8.14 -3.20
N ASN A 32 -4.55 8.21 -4.03
CA ASN A 32 -4.66 8.36 -5.48
C ASN A 32 -4.80 7.02 -6.22
N MET A 33 -4.94 5.89 -5.50
CA MET A 33 -5.21 4.62 -6.17
C MET A 33 -6.46 4.71 -7.04
N ALA A 34 -6.32 4.32 -8.29
CA ALA A 34 -7.36 4.29 -9.31
C ALA A 34 -7.41 2.93 -10.01
N THR A 35 -8.58 2.58 -10.50
CA THR A 35 -8.82 1.38 -11.31
C THR A 35 -9.72 1.74 -12.49
N HIS A 36 -9.88 0.86 -13.44
CA HIS A 36 -10.85 1.08 -14.54
C HIS A 36 -12.29 1.33 -14.03
N ALA A 37 -12.67 0.69 -12.90
CA ALA A 37 -13.99 0.86 -12.29
C ALA A 37 -14.10 2.08 -11.38
N CYS A 38 -12.98 2.65 -10.95
CA CYS A 38 -12.89 3.86 -10.13
C CYS A 38 -11.73 4.71 -10.63
N PRO A 39 -11.92 5.49 -11.72
CA PRO A 39 -10.84 6.24 -12.36
C PRO A 39 -10.47 7.54 -11.61
N ASP A 40 -11.35 8.05 -10.76
CA ASP A 40 -11.22 9.36 -10.10
C ASP A 40 -10.53 9.27 -8.71
N ASN A 41 -9.59 8.32 -8.53
CA ASN A 41 -8.87 8.08 -7.27
C ASN A 41 -9.74 7.44 -6.16
N GLY A 42 -9.13 7.09 -5.03
CA GLY A 42 -9.87 6.54 -3.88
C GLY A 42 -10.29 5.06 -4.02
N ALA A 43 -9.71 4.33 -4.96
CA ALA A 43 -10.11 2.95 -5.26
C ALA A 43 -9.77 1.92 -4.15
N LEU A 44 -9.06 2.29 -3.08
CA LEU A 44 -8.61 1.34 -2.05
C LEU A 44 -9.77 0.49 -1.50
N GLN A 45 -10.86 1.14 -1.10
CA GLN A 45 -12.01 0.43 -0.55
C GLN A 45 -12.63 -0.52 -1.57
N LEU A 46 -12.80 -0.07 -2.82
CA LEU A 46 -13.32 -0.91 -3.90
C LEU A 46 -12.44 -2.15 -4.14
N ILE A 47 -11.12 -2.00 -4.05
CA ILE A 47 -10.16 -3.11 -4.22
C ILE A 47 -10.35 -4.12 -3.09
N LEU A 48 -10.47 -3.65 -1.85
CA LEU A 48 -10.70 -4.49 -0.66
C LEU A 48 -12.03 -5.24 -0.76
N ASP A 49 -13.12 -4.54 -1.08
CA ASP A 49 -14.46 -5.13 -1.17
C ASP A 49 -14.54 -6.17 -2.30
N LYS A 50 -13.93 -5.87 -3.46
CA LYS A 50 -13.83 -6.82 -4.56
C LYS A 50 -13.06 -8.08 -4.18
N TRP A 51 -11.95 -7.93 -3.47
CA TRP A 51 -11.15 -9.06 -3.01
C TRP A 51 -11.92 -9.94 -2.01
N ILE A 52 -12.59 -9.32 -1.03
CA ILE A 52 -13.43 -10.02 -0.06
C ILE A 52 -14.56 -10.76 -0.78
N GLY A 53 -15.28 -10.09 -1.68
CA GLY A 53 -16.35 -10.73 -2.47
C GLY A 53 -15.86 -11.91 -3.29
N ALA A 54 -14.63 -11.86 -3.84
CA ALA A 54 -14.04 -13.00 -4.53
C ALA A 54 -13.78 -14.18 -3.58
N LEU A 55 -13.26 -13.92 -2.37
CA LEU A 55 -13.03 -14.97 -1.36
C LEU A 55 -14.35 -15.56 -0.84
N GLU A 56 -15.37 -14.74 -0.59
CA GLU A 56 -16.70 -15.20 -0.22
C GLU A 56 -17.31 -16.11 -1.29
N ASN A 57 -17.21 -15.68 -2.56
CA ASN A 57 -17.67 -16.48 -3.70
C ASN A 57 -16.93 -17.82 -3.82
N GLU A 58 -15.64 -17.85 -3.56
CA GLU A 58 -14.88 -19.11 -3.52
C GLU A 58 -15.41 -20.06 -2.44
N VAL A 59 -15.71 -19.57 -1.24
CA VAL A 59 -16.26 -20.38 -0.15
C VAL A 59 -17.65 -20.92 -0.53
N VAL A 60 -18.47 -20.09 -1.16
CA VAL A 60 -19.79 -20.53 -1.66
C VAL A 60 -19.65 -21.63 -2.72
N GLN A 61 -18.82 -21.41 -3.73
CA GLN A 61 -18.72 -22.30 -4.89
C GLN A 61 -18.02 -23.62 -4.59
N TYR A 62 -16.95 -23.60 -3.81
CA TYR A 62 -16.10 -24.78 -3.61
C TYR A 62 -16.36 -25.51 -2.30
N GLU A 63 -16.90 -24.83 -1.28
CA GLU A 63 -17.16 -25.42 0.03
C GLU A 63 -18.67 -25.58 0.31
N GLY A 64 -19.53 -25.01 -0.54
CA GLY A 64 -21.00 -25.08 -0.39
C GLY A 64 -21.53 -24.32 0.81
N LEU A 65 -20.71 -23.47 1.45
CA LEU A 65 -21.10 -22.65 2.59
C LEU A 65 -21.64 -21.31 2.10
N VAL A 66 -22.74 -20.87 2.68
CA VAL A 66 -23.37 -19.57 2.34
C VAL A 66 -23.26 -18.57 3.48
N PRO A 67 -23.32 -17.27 3.21
CA PRO A 67 -23.39 -16.25 4.26
C PRO A 67 -24.51 -16.56 5.25
N GLY A 68 -24.20 -16.51 6.56
CA GLY A 68 -25.10 -16.91 7.64
C GLY A 68 -24.89 -18.32 8.18
N HIS A 69 -24.11 -19.16 7.52
CA HIS A 69 -23.67 -20.43 8.08
C HIS A 69 -22.60 -20.18 9.16
N GLU A 70 -22.67 -20.90 10.28
CA GLU A 70 -21.80 -20.67 11.46
C GLU A 70 -20.30 -20.65 11.15
N VAL A 71 -19.85 -21.46 10.20
CA VAL A 71 -18.41 -21.55 9.84
C VAL A 71 -18.02 -20.70 8.63
N PHE A 72 -18.96 -20.01 7.97
CA PHE A 72 -18.67 -19.25 6.76
C PHE A 72 -17.61 -18.17 7.01
N ASP A 73 -17.80 -17.33 8.01
CA ASP A 73 -16.89 -16.24 8.35
C ASP A 73 -15.52 -16.76 8.81
N VAL A 74 -15.50 -17.92 9.49
CA VAL A 74 -14.27 -18.59 9.88
C VAL A 74 -13.49 -19.04 8.65
N ARG A 75 -14.16 -19.61 7.64
CA ARG A 75 -13.53 -20.04 6.39
C ARG A 75 -12.96 -18.88 5.58
N VAL A 76 -13.72 -17.81 5.42
CA VAL A 76 -13.24 -16.61 4.73
C VAL A 76 -12.03 -16.01 5.48
N SER A 77 -12.09 -15.89 6.80
CA SER A 77 -10.95 -15.43 7.61
C SER A 77 -9.73 -16.32 7.46
N GLN A 78 -9.88 -17.64 7.43
CA GLN A 78 -8.77 -18.59 7.19
C GLN A 78 -8.14 -18.39 5.81
N LYS A 79 -8.96 -18.13 4.76
CA LYS A 79 -8.45 -17.81 3.42
C LYS A 79 -7.67 -16.49 3.42
N ILE A 80 -8.17 -15.46 4.09
CA ILE A 80 -7.47 -14.19 4.28
C ILE A 80 -6.09 -14.43 4.90
N TYR A 81 -6.03 -15.13 6.03
CA TYR A 81 -4.77 -15.44 6.70
C TYR A 81 -3.83 -16.29 5.84
N LYS A 82 -4.33 -17.27 5.11
CA LYS A 82 -3.52 -18.09 4.20
C LYS A 82 -2.88 -17.24 3.09
N ILE A 83 -3.63 -16.31 2.51
CA ILE A 83 -3.13 -15.43 1.46
C ILE A 83 -2.11 -14.45 2.03
N THR A 84 -2.41 -13.84 3.16
CA THR A 84 -1.52 -12.85 3.77
C THR A 84 -0.28 -13.47 4.40
N SER A 85 -0.36 -14.70 4.96
CA SER A 85 0.84 -15.40 5.43
C SER A 85 1.78 -15.76 4.28
N SER A 86 1.29 -16.02 3.07
CA SER A 86 2.16 -16.13 1.89
C SER A 86 2.91 -14.84 1.55
N MET A 87 2.50 -13.71 2.11
CA MET A 87 3.17 -12.41 2.00
C MET A 87 4.11 -12.14 3.19
N GLU A 88 4.11 -13.00 4.23
CA GLU A 88 4.93 -12.84 5.45
C GLU A 88 6.44 -12.96 5.20
N GLU A 89 6.85 -13.57 4.11
CA GLU A 89 8.25 -13.52 3.66
C GLU A 89 8.71 -12.09 3.37
N ARG A 90 7.76 -11.18 3.14
CA ARG A 90 8.01 -9.74 3.11
C ARG A 90 7.88 -9.13 4.49
N VAL A 91 8.70 -8.16 4.76
CA VAL A 91 8.67 -7.36 5.98
C VAL A 91 7.26 -6.80 6.20
N ASN A 92 6.71 -6.99 7.39
CA ASN A 92 5.41 -6.45 7.85
C ASN A 92 4.13 -7.17 7.33
N GLY A 93 4.24 -8.28 6.62
CA GLY A 93 3.09 -9.01 6.07
C GLY A 93 2.09 -9.48 7.14
N PHE A 94 2.54 -9.84 8.34
CA PHE A 94 1.70 -10.30 9.43
C PHE A 94 0.70 -9.24 9.93
N ASP A 95 1.17 -8.02 10.23
CA ASP A 95 0.28 -6.94 10.68
C ASP A 95 -0.66 -6.49 9.56
N PHE A 96 -0.19 -6.49 8.30
CA PHE A 96 -1.04 -6.24 7.15
C PHE A 96 -2.21 -7.23 7.06
N GLY A 97 -1.94 -8.53 7.25
CA GLY A 97 -2.96 -9.57 7.28
C GLY A 97 -4.00 -9.38 8.39
N LYS A 98 -3.55 -8.99 9.59
CA LYS A 98 -4.46 -8.65 10.71
C LYS A 98 -5.39 -7.49 10.38
N VAL A 99 -4.87 -6.46 9.71
CA VAL A 99 -5.68 -5.31 9.31
C VAL A 99 -6.73 -5.71 8.28
N LEU A 100 -6.36 -6.51 7.28
CA LEU A 100 -7.32 -7.05 6.30
C LEU A 100 -8.40 -7.90 6.95
N ALA A 101 -8.03 -8.75 7.92
CA ALA A 101 -9.01 -9.53 8.69
C ALA A 101 -9.94 -8.65 9.54
N SER A 102 -9.42 -7.56 10.11
CA SER A 102 -10.22 -6.59 10.85
C SER A 102 -11.19 -5.84 9.93
N TYR A 103 -10.75 -5.45 8.74
CA TYR A 103 -11.62 -4.85 7.73
C TYR A 103 -12.76 -5.80 7.34
N TYR A 104 -12.46 -7.06 7.03
CA TYR A 104 -13.47 -8.07 6.73
C TYR A 104 -14.46 -8.26 7.87
N LYS A 105 -13.97 -8.39 9.11
CA LYS A 105 -14.82 -8.53 10.28
C LYS A 105 -15.81 -7.35 10.40
N GLY A 106 -15.30 -6.11 10.28
CA GLY A 106 -16.16 -4.91 10.29
C GLY A 106 -17.20 -4.93 9.17
N HIS A 107 -16.81 -5.33 7.96
CA HIS A 107 -17.70 -5.45 6.81
C HIS A 107 -18.85 -6.45 7.10
N ARG A 108 -18.54 -7.63 7.61
CA ARG A 108 -19.52 -8.69 7.89
C ARG A 108 -20.45 -8.39 9.05
N THR A 109 -19.95 -7.75 10.09
CA THR A 109 -20.76 -7.44 11.30
C THR A 109 -21.48 -6.09 11.22
N GLY A 110 -21.23 -5.30 10.16
CA GLY A 110 -21.73 -3.94 10.04
C GLY A 110 -21.04 -2.96 11.00
N ASP A 111 -19.88 -3.34 11.57
CA ASP A 111 -19.06 -2.48 12.42
C ASP A 111 -18.25 -1.49 11.58
N MET A 112 -18.90 -0.37 11.25
CA MET A 112 -18.31 0.70 10.44
C MET A 112 -17.07 1.33 11.11
N GLU A 113 -17.01 1.33 12.44
CA GLU A 113 -15.85 1.89 13.15
C GLU A 113 -14.62 0.99 13.00
N LEU A 114 -14.80 -0.33 13.08
CA LEU A 114 -13.72 -1.28 12.84
C LEU A 114 -13.20 -1.20 11.39
N GLN A 115 -14.11 -1.06 10.40
CA GLN A 115 -13.72 -0.84 9.01
C GLN A 115 -12.92 0.45 8.84
N LYS A 116 -13.38 1.57 9.40
CA LYS A 116 -12.68 2.84 9.35
C LYS A 116 -11.29 2.76 9.99
N LYS A 117 -11.17 2.06 11.13
CA LYS A 117 -9.88 1.83 11.79
C LYS A 117 -8.92 1.07 10.89
N ALA A 118 -9.38 0.03 10.23
CA ALA A 118 -8.57 -0.74 9.28
C ALA A 118 -8.14 0.11 8.07
N LEU A 119 -9.07 0.85 7.44
CA LEU A 119 -8.74 1.78 6.34
C LEU A 119 -7.76 2.85 6.79
N ARG A 120 -7.96 3.44 7.95
CA ARG A 120 -7.08 4.45 8.54
C ARG A 120 -5.65 3.93 8.70
N TRP A 121 -5.49 2.65 9.09
CA TRP A 121 -4.17 2.03 9.17
C TRP A 121 -3.55 1.86 7.77
N LEU A 122 -4.30 1.31 6.82
CA LEU A 122 -3.84 1.13 5.43
C LEU A 122 -3.48 2.45 4.76
N CYS A 123 -4.16 3.55 5.11
CA CYS A 123 -3.86 4.90 4.64
C CYS A 123 -2.67 5.57 5.37
N GLY A 124 -2.02 4.89 6.35
CA GLY A 124 -0.88 5.46 7.08
C GLY A 124 -1.24 6.59 8.03
N GLU A 125 -2.45 6.61 8.58
CA GLU A 125 -2.97 7.73 9.37
C GLU A 125 -2.79 7.56 10.89
N TYR A 126 -2.32 6.41 11.35
CA TYR A 126 -1.98 6.21 12.75
C TYR A 126 -0.71 6.96 13.12
N ARG A 127 -0.75 7.68 14.26
CA ARG A 127 0.38 8.47 14.76
C ARG A 127 1.27 7.67 15.71
N THR A 128 0.70 6.72 16.44
CA THR A 128 1.43 5.92 17.43
C THR A 128 1.12 4.43 17.28
N ARG A 129 2.12 3.61 17.63
CA ARG A 129 1.96 2.15 17.68
C ARG A 129 0.98 1.72 18.75
N THR A 130 0.92 2.46 19.88
CA THR A 130 -0.01 2.18 20.98
C THR A 130 -1.46 2.30 20.51
N GLU A 131 -1.79 3.34 19.76
CA GLU A 131 -3.12 3.54 19.19
C GLU A 131 -3.49 2.40 18.23
N ALA A 132 -2.61 2.05 17.29
CA ALA A 132 -2.83 0.96 16.35
C ALA A 132 -2.98 -0.40 17.06
N LYS A 133 -2.21 -0.63 18.12
CA LYS A 133 -2.31 -1.84 18.94
C LYS A 133 -3.64 -1.92 19.68
N THR A 134 -4.11 -0.83 20.23
CA THR A 134 -5.40 -0.77 20.93
C THR A 134 -6.56 -1.00 19.97
N ASP A 135 -6.51 -0.39 18.78
CA ASP A 135 -7.60 -0.44 17.81
C ASP A 135 -7.67 -1.74 17.00
N LEU A 136 -6.51 -2.29 16.60
CA LEU A 136 -6.41 -3.38 15.63
C LEU A 136 -5.53 -4.56 16.10
N GLY A 137 -4.90 -4.45 17.26
CA GLY A 137 -3.98 -5.48 17.76
C GLY A 137 -2.67 -5.60 16.97
N VAL A 138 -2.31 -4.59 16.16
CA VAL A 138 -1.08 -4.56 15.37
C VAL A 138 0.05 -3.85 16.12
N ASN A 139 1.29 -4.22 15.83
CA ASN A 139 2.46 -3.65 16.50
C ASN A 139 3.20 -2.60 15.64
N LEU A 140 2.86 -2.51 14.37
CA LEU A 140 3.47 -1.62 13.41
C LEU A 140 2.51 -0.53 12.95
N ILE A 141 3.07 0.60 12.58
CA ILE A 141 2.41 1.65 11.80
C ILE A 141 3.27 1.95 10.57
N ILE A 142 2.64 2.48 9.56
CA ILE A 142 3.34 2.97 8.36
C ILE A 142 4.02 4.28 8.70
N SER A 143 5.29 4.42 8.32
CA SER A 143 6.17 5.52 8.69
C SER A 143 7.17 5.85 7.59
N ASP A 144 7.98 6.90 7.79
CA ASP A 144 9.07 7.27 6.87
C ASP A 144 10.06 6.13 6.60
N ASP A 145 10.25 5.22 7.57
CA ASP A 145 11.25 4.15 7.45
C ASP A 145 10.77 2.95 6.63
N ASN A 146 9.44 2.71 6.59
CA ASN A 146 8.89 1.46 6.04
C ASN A 146 7.88 1.64 4.89
N TRP A 147 7.54 2.87 4.51
CA TRP A 147 6.50 3.18 3.53
C TRP A 147 6.67 2.42 2.19
N TYR A 148 7.90 2.30 1.70
CA TYR A 148 8.17 1.63 0.44
C TYR A 148 7.95 0.12 0.53
N GLU A 149 8.25 -0.50 1.67
CA GLU A 149 7.95 -1.91 1.91
C GLU A 149 6.43 -2.16 1.84
N PHE A 150 5.62 -1.21 2.37
CA PHE A 150 4.17 -1.30 2.26
C PHE A 150 3.66 -1.10 0.83
N ILE A 151 4.30 -0.27 0.01
CA ILE A 151 3.96 -0.18 -1.44
C ILE A 151 4.22 -1.53 -2.13
N LYS A 152 5.32 -2.22 -1.81
CA LYS A 152 5.58 -3.58 -2.34
C LYS A 152 4.54 -4.59 -1.86
N LEU A 153 4.10 -4.51 -0.60
CA LEU A 153 3.00 -5.34 -0.09
C LEU A 153 1.68 -5.06 -0.82
N PHE A 154 1.37 -3.80 -1.09
CA PHE A 154 0.19 -3.46 -1.89
C PHE A 154 0.28 -3.99 -3.32
N ALA A 155 1.45 -3.94 -3.95
CA ALA A 155 1.64 -4.51 -5.28
C ALA A 155 1.34 -6.02 -5.32
N ASP A 156 1.78 -6.76 -4.31
CA ASP A 156 1.44 -8.18 -4.18
C ASP A 156 -0.04 -8.40 -3.84
N PHE A 157 -0.61 -7.56 -2.97
CA PHE A 157 -2.02 -7.64 -2.58
C PHE A 157 -2.97 -7.40 -3.75
N VAL A 158 -2.73 -6.40 -4.58
CA VAL A 158 -3.64 -6.11 -5.72
C VAL A 158 -3.68 -7.27 -6.73
N VAL A 159 -2.59 -8.04 -6.85
CA VAL A 159 -2.59 -9.27 -7.65
C VAL A 159 -3.50 -10.34 -7.02
N LYS A 160 -3.47 -10.48 -5.68
CA LYS A 160 -4.40 -11.37 -4.97
C LYS A 160 -5.85 -10.91 -5.08
N ALA A 161 -6.08 -9.60 -5.27
CA ALA A 161 -7.39 -9.02 -5.54
C ALA A 161 -7.82 -9.13 -7.04
N GLY A 162 -7.04 -9.82 -7.86
CA GLY A 162 -7.38 -10.10 -9.27
C GLY A 162 -6.98 -8.99 -10.25
N TYR A 163 -6.04 -8.12 -9.88
CA TYR A 163 -5.41 -7.17 -10.79
C TYR A 163 -4.07 -7.72 -11.30
N ALA A 164 -3.53 -7.16 -12.37
CA ALA A 164 -2.27 -7.60 -12.94
C ALA A 164 -1.03 -7.05 -12.19
N GLY A 165 -1.21 -6.00 -11.39
CA GLY A 165 -0.16 -5.35 -10.61
C GLY A 165 -0.51 -3.91 -10.25
N LEU A 166 0.45 -3.23 -9.63
CA LEU A 166 0.38 -1.82 -9.25
C LEU A 166 1.35 -1.00 -10.11
N TYR A 167 0.86 0.04 -10.76
CA TYR A 167 1.68 1.07 -11.40
C TYR A 167 1.70 2.33 -10.55
N VAL A 168 2.91 2.81 -10.26
CA VAL A 168 3.17 4.04 -9.51
C VAL A 168 3.80 5.05 -10.44
N CYS A 169 3.13 6.18 -10.66
CA CYS A 169 3.65 7.32 -11.40
C CYS A 169 4.19 8.36 -10.40
N MET A 170 5.44 8.74 -10.54
CA MET A 170 6.08 9.76 -9.70
C MET A 170 6.49 10.92 -10.60
N ASP A 171 5.88 12.06 -10.38
CA ASP A 171 6.18 13.27 -11.13
C ASP A 171 7.09 14.21 -10.35
N GLU A 172 7.67 15.19 -11.04
CA GLU A 172 8.50 16.25 -10.48
C GLU A 172 9.74 15.74 -9.71
N LEU A 173 10.46 14.72 -10.22
CA LEU A 173 11.69 14.24 -9.59
C LEU A 173 12.75 15.34 -9.43
N ALA A 174 12.70 16.36 -10.27
CA ALA A 174 13.59 17.54 -10.20
C ALA A 174 13.57 18.23 -8.83
N THR A 175 12.43 18.17 -8.11
CA THR A 175 12.28 18.78 -6.77
C THR A 175 13.23 18.20 -5.72
N LEU A 176 13.80 17.01 -5.95
CA LEU A 176 14.83 16.48 -5.06
C LEU A 176 16.10 17.35 -5.03
N TYR A 177 16.36 18.11 -6.07
CA TYR A 177 17.47 19.10 -6.10
C TYR A 177 17.22 20.29 -5.19
N GLU A 178 15.96 20.64 -4.99
CA GLU A 178 15.55 21.77 -4.14
C GLU A 178 15.71 21.48 -2.65
N ILE A 179 16.01 20.23 -2.28
CA ILE A 179 16.29 19.88 -0.88
C ILE A 179 17.53 20.66 -0.43
N PRO A 180 17.43 21.56 0.57
CA PRO A 180 18.55 22.44 0.95
C PRO A 180 19.79 21.67 1.44
N SER A 181 19.59 20.56 2.14
CA SER A 181 20.66 19.75 2.71
C SER A 181 21.27 18.81 1.66
N ARG A 182 22.56 18.91 1.39
CA ARG A 182 23.30 17.98 0.55
C ARG A 182 23.12 16.53 1.01
N VAL A 183 23.23 16.28 2.32
CA VAL A 183 23.03 14.96 2.91
C VAL A 183 21.59 14.46 2.66
N GLY A 184 20.60 15.35 2.79
CA GLY A 184 19.21 15.01 2.47
C GLY A 184 19.01 14.63 1.00
N ARG A 185 19.67 15.34 0.07
CA ARG A 185 19.66 14.98 -1.35
C ARG A 185 20.28 13.58 -1.57
N GLU A 186 21.46 13.34 -1.02
CA GLU A 186 22.15 12.04 -1.13
C GLU A 186 21.28 10.88 -0.62
N TYR A 187 20.60 11.03 0.51
CA TYR A 187 19.68 10.00 1.02
C TYR A 187 18.50 9.74 0.07
N ASN A 188 17.92 10.78 -0.53
CA ASN A 188 16.83 10.62 -1.48
C ASN A 188 17.29 9.94 -2.78
N TYR A 189 18.47 10.28 -3.31
CA TYR A 189 19.04 9.57 -4.47
C TYR A 189 19.40 8.13 -4.15
N ASN A 190 19.96 7.85 -2.98
CA ASN A 190 20.26 6.49 -2.56
C ASN A 190 18.97 5.66 -2.42
N LYS A 191 17.87 6.26 -1.96
CA LYS A 191 16.58 5.58 -1.91
C LYS A 191 16.02 5.32 -3.30
N LEU A 192 16.12 6.28 -4.22
CA LEU A 192 15.75 6.10 -5.62
C LEU A 192 16.54 4.95 -6.28
N LEU A 193 17.85 4.91 -6.07
CA LEU A 193 18.69 3.80 -6.55
C LEU A 193 18.29 2.46 -5.91
N SER A 194 17.93 2.45 -4.63
CA SER A 194 17.42 1.25 -3.96
C SER A 194 16.13 0.75 -4.60
N ILE A 195 15.19 1.65 -4.87
CA ILE A 195 13.93 1.35 -5.55
C ILE A 195 14.19 0.76 -6.95
N TYR A 196 15.08 1.38 -7.71
CA TYR A 196 15.50 0.92 -9.03
C TYR A 196 16.13 -0.47 -8.97
N ASN A 197 17.06 -0.69 -8.04
CA ASN A 197 17.70 -1.98 -7.85
C ASN A 197 16.72 -3.08 -7.42
N ASP A 198 15.75 -2.78 -6.58
CA ASP A 198 14.71 -3.73 -6.20
C ASP A 198 13.87 -4.18 -7.41
N ALA A 199 13.57 -3.26 -8.33
CA ALA A 199 12.89 -3.59 -9.59
C ALA A 199 13.75 -4.49 -10.47
N LEU A 200 15.04 -4.17 -10.65
CA LEU A 200 15.98 -4.99 -11.46
C LEU A 200 16.23 -6.37 -10.86
N GLN A 201 16.24 -6.50 -9.55
CA GLN A 201 16.52 -7.75 -8.84
C GLN A 201 15.25 -8.61 -8.60
N GLY A 202 14.10 -8.17 -9.10
CA GLY A 202 12.83 -8.87 -8.90
C GLY A 202 12.28 -8.82 -7.46
N LYS A 203 12.83 -7.95 -6.59
CA LYS A 203 12.36 -7.77 -5.21
C LYS A 203 11.09 -6.92 -5.10
N ALA A 204 10.73 -6.22 -6.18
CA ALA A 204 9.52 -5.43 -6.31
C ALA A 204 8.59 -6.07 -7.36
N SER A 205 8.24 -7.34 -7.14
CA SER A 205 7.31 -8.08 -8.01
C SER A 205 5.98 -7.34 -8.13
N HIS A 206 5.38 -7.39 -9.32
CA HIS A 206 4.06 -6.79 -9.58
C HIS A 206 3.98 -5.26 -9.40
N LEU A 207 5.13 -4.58 -9.22
CA LEU A 207 5.25 -3.15 -9.07
C LEU A 207 5.95 -2.55 -10.30
N GLY A 208 5.24 -1.73 -11.07
CA GLY A 208 5.82 -0.89 -12.10
C GLY A 208 5.96 0.54 -11.59
N ILE A 209 7.10 1.18 -11.83
CA ILE A 209 7.33 2.57 -11.43
C ILE A 209 7.71 3.38 -12.66
N ILE A 210 6.99 4.47 -12.89
CA ILE A 210 7.25 5.45 -13.93
C ILE A 210 7.62 6.76 -13.23
N ILE A 211 8.76 7.32 -13.58
CA ILE A 211 9.24 8.57 -12.99
C ILE A 211 9.41 9.58 -14.10
N SER A 212 8.80 10.74 -13.94
CA SER A 212 9.00 11.86 -14.86
C SER A 212 9.97 12.87 -14.27
N VAL A 213 10.71 13.50 -15.14
CA VAL A 213 11.69 14.54 -14.83
C VAL A 213 11.88 15.43 -16.04
N THR A 214 12.09 16.72 -15.84
CA THR A 214 12.37 17.65 -16.94
C THR A 214 13.75 17.41 -17.54
N LYS A 215 13.90 17.65 -18.84
CA LYS A 215 15.18 17.48 -19.55
C LYS A 215 16.27 18.35 -18.95
N GLU A 216 15.95 19.58 -18.59
CA GLU A 216 16.86 20.54 -17.98
C GLU A 216 17.43 20.00 -16.65
N ALA A 217 16.60 19.32 -15.86
CA ALA A 217 17.06 18.74 -14.61
C ALA A 217 17.99 17.53 -14.80
N MET A 218 17.94 16.85 -15.95
CA MET A 218 18.84 15.73 -16.27
C MET A 218 20.17 16.17 -16.90
N GLU A 219 20.18 17.27 -17.67
CA GLU A 219 21.31 17.67 -18.50
C GLU A 219 22.12 18.82 -17.92
N ASP A 220 21.67 19.45 -16.83
CA ASP A 220 22.41 20.56 -16.21
C ASP A 220 23.65 20.07 -15.44
N PRO A 221 24.87 20.32 -15.94
CA PRO A 221 26.10 19.84 -15.31
C PRO A 221 26.42 20.53 -13.97
N ALA A 222 25.70 21.58 -13.60
CA ALA A 222 25.84 22.29 -12.33
C ALA A 222 24.96 21.71 -11.21
N ARG A 223 24.17 20.71 -11.52
CA ARG A 223 23.21 20.08 -10.59
C ARG A 223 23.62 18.70 -10.15
#